data_1ab19493c657508a439283df529aa17d
#
_entry.id   1ab19493c657508a439283df529aa17d
#
_cell.length_a   1.000
_cell.length_b   1.000
_cell.length_c   1.000
_cell.angle_alpha   90.00
_cell.angle_beta   90.00
_cell.angle_gamma   90.00
#
_symmetry.space_group_name_H-M   'P 1'
#
loop_
_entity.id
_entity.type
_entity.pdbx_description
1 polymer ?
#
loop_
_entity_poly.entity_id
_entity_poly.type
_entity_poly.pdbx_seq_one_letter_code
_entity_poly.pdbx_strand_id
1 'polypeptide(L)'
;MELLVTIAIVAILAALLSTAIAKTRGKAQGISCLGNARQLSLAWVLYASDNNDRLPYNLGSIANRGIAPKRDYNWVNNFLDWSAVNPDNTNAAFVTKGSFAAYAARTAAIYRCPADRVLSEEQKQAGWSARVRSYSMNAMVGDAGENSRYGTNVFNPEYRQFLKATDFDRPTEIFVFLDEHPDSINDGYFLNRMEQLEWNDLPASYHNGAGNFTFADGHAQVHRWINKATLPPARAYAAGLPFAIDPAQRADFDWVADRTSVERLPTVSKTNL
;
A
#
# COMPACT_ATOMS: atom_id res chain seq x y z
N MET A 1 43.12 34.30 -12.61
CA MET A 1 43.08 32.87 -12.89
C MET A 1 42.73 32.04 -11.65
N GLU A 2 43.34 32.29 -10.50
CA GLU A 2 43.14 31.54 -9.25
C GLU A 2 41.70 31.54 -8.71
N LEU A 3 41.00 32.68 -8.79
CA LEU A 3 39.60 32.82 -8.35
C LEU A 3 38.66 31.92 -9.17
N LEU A 4 38.84 31.82 -10.48
CA LEU A 4 38.04 30.98 -11.36
C LEU A 4 38.22 29.48 -11.05
N VAL A 5 39.47 29.08 -10.76
CA VAL A 5 39.77 27.71 -10.38
C VAL A 5 39.12 27.33 -9.04
N THR A 6 39.19 28.23 -8.07
CA THR A 6 38.58 28.04 -6.75
C THR A 6 37.05 27.88 -6.84
N ILE A 7 36.37 28.74 -7.61
CA ILE A 7 34.94 28.67 -7.84
C ILE A 7 34.56 27.35 -8.54
N ALA A 8 35.34 26.93 -9.53
CA ALA A 8 35.09 25.65 -10.23
C ALA A 8 35.18 24.47 -9.30
N ILE A 9 36.20 24.42 -8.43
CA ILE A 9 36.37 23.35 -7.45
C ILE A 9 35.21 23.32 -6.46
N VAL A 10 34.83 24.49 -5.91
CA VAL A 10 33.68 24.57 -4.98
C VAL A 10 32.38 24.13 -5.66
N ALA A 11 32.15 24.53 -6.92
CA ALA A 11 30.97 24.11 -7.66
C ALA A 11 30.90 22.58 -7.88
N ILE A 12 32.03 21.96 -8.22
CA ILE A 12 32.12 20.49 -8.37
C ILE A 12 31.87 19.78 -7.04
N LEU A 13 32.47 20.22 -5.95
CA LEU A 13 32.28 19.67 -4.62
C LEU A 13 30.81 19.81 -4.16
N ALA A 14 30.21 20.97 -4.38
CA ALA A 14 28.80 21.20 -4.05
C ALA A 14 27.85 20.30 -4.86
N ALA A 15 28.13 20.07 -6.15
CA ALA A 15 27.36 19.15 -6.99
C ALA A 15 27.44 17.71 -6.49
N LEU A 16 28.63 17.23 -6.16
CA LEU A 16 28.84 15.88 -5.61
C LEU A 16 28.16 15.70 -4.25
N LEU A 17 28.26 16.72 -3.37
CA LEU A 17 27.63 16.70 -2.05
C LEU A 17 26.09 16.68 -2.16
N SER A 18 25.52 17.43 -3.10
CA SER A 18 24.08 17.50 -3.32
C SER A 18 23.48 16.14 -3.70
N THR A 19 24.15 15.40 -4.57
CA THR A 19 23.72 14.04 -4.96
C THR A 19 23.81 13.04 -3.82
N ALA A 20 24.85 13.13 -3.00
CA ALA A 20 25.03 12.26 -1.81
C ALA A 20 23.94 12.53 -0.75
N ILE A 21 23.62 13.80 -0.50
CA ILE A 21 22.57 14.23 0.44
C ILE A 21 21.20 13.74 -0.05
N ALA A 22 20.87 13.89 -1.32
CA ALA A 22 19.60 13.44 -1.89
C ALA A 22 19.40 11.92 -1.69
N LYS A 23 20.44 11.13 -1.98
CA LYS A 23 20.43 9.67 -1.81
C LYS A 23 20.28 9.24 -0.35
N THR A 24 20.97 9.93 0.57
CA THR A 24 20.88 9.68 2.01
C THR A 24 19.50 10.02 2.54
N ARG A 25 18.92 11.15 2.11
CA ARG A 25 17.56 11.55 2.49
C ARG A 25 16.51 10.53 2.03
N GLY A 26 16.63 10.01 0.81
CA GLY A 26 15.74 8.96 0.30
C GLY A 26 15.80 7.68 1.15
N LYS A 27 17.00 7.27 1.59
CA LYS A 27 17.18 6.14 2.51
C LYS A 27 16.54 6.39 3.87
N ALA A 28 16.76 7.56 4.46
CA ALA A 28 16.20 7.93 5.76
C ALA A 28 14.66 7.97 5.72
N GLN A 29 14.08 8.51 4.65
CA GLN A 29 12.64 8.47 4.43
C GLN A 29 12.11 7.04 4.26
N GLY A 30 12.85 6.16 3.57
CA GLY A 30 12.52 4.74 3.43
C GLY A 30 12.47 4.01 4.78
N ILE A 31 13.45 4.24 5.64
CA ILE A 31 13.48 3.67 7.01
C ILE A 31 12.30 4.19 7.85
N SER A 32 12.00 5.48 7.77
CA SER A 32 10.85 6.07 8.47
C SER A 32 9.53 5.51 7.94
N CYS A 33 9.39 5.35 6.61
CA CYS A 33 8.24 4.74 5.99
C CYS A 33 8.06 3.29 6.47
N LEU A 34 9.13 2.49 6.44
CA LEU A 34 9.11 1.11 6.95
C LEU A 34 8.72 1.05 8.43
N GLY A 35 9.19 2.01 9.23
CA GLY A 35 8.82 2.16 10.65
C GLY A 35 7.33 2.44 10.84
N ASN A 36 6.74 3.29 10.01
CA ASN A 36 5.30 3.56 10.01
C ASN A 36 4.50 2.31 9.63
N ALA A 37 4.90 1.61 8.56
CA ALA A 37 4.26 0.36 8.13
C ALA A 37 4.31 -0.72 9.22
N ARG A 38 5.44 -0.84 9.95
CA ARG A 38 5.56 -1.76 11.10
C ARG A 38 4.63 -1.39 12.25
N GLN A 39 4.42 -0.10 12.53
CA GLN A 39 3.46 0.33 13.55
C GLN A 39 2.02 -0.02 13.14
N LEU A 40 1.66 0.13 11.86
CA LEU A 40 0.36 -0.32 11.35
C LEU A 40 0.21 -1.84 11.48
N SER A 41 1.25 -2.61 11.13
CA SER A 41 1.25 -4.07 11.26
C SER A 41 1.09 -4.50 12.72
N LEU A 42 1.79 -3.85 13.65
CA LEU A 42 1.64 -4.13 15.08
C LEU A 42 0.21 -3.84 15.57
N ALA A 43 -0.37 -2.71 15.16
CA ALA A 43 -1.75 -2.36 15.50
C ALA A 43 -2.74 -3.39 14.96
N TRP A 44 -2.52 -3.91 13.74
CA TRP A 44 -3.30 -4.95 13.12
C TRP A 44 -3.22 -6.29 13.88
N VAL A 45 -2.02 -6.71 14.32
CA VAL A 45 -1.81 -7.91 15.15
C VAL A 45 -2.52 -7.77 16.49
N LEU A 46 -2.38 -6.64 17.17
CA LEU A 46 -3.04 -6.39 18.46
C LEU A 46 -4.57 -6.40 18.31
N TYR A 47 -5.09 -5.80 17.23
CA TYR A 47 -6.52 -5.87 16.92
C TYR A 47 -6.99 -7.32 16.79
N ALA A 48 -6.30 -8.15 16.02
CA ALA A 48 -6.67 -9.55 15.83
C ALA A 48 -6.66 -10.33 17.15
N SER A 49 -5.63 -10.11 17.98
CA SER A 49 -5.52 -10.73 19.31
C SER A 49 -6.71 -10.42 20.21
N ASP A 50 -7.18 -9.17 20.21
CA ASP A 50 -8.33 -8.74 21.05
C ASP A 50 -9.69 -9.09 20.46
N ASN A 51 -9.73 -9.51 19.16
CA ASN A 51 -10.97 -9.81 18.44
C ASN A 51 -11.12 -11.30 18.06
N ASN A 52 -10.65 -12.22 18.90
CA ASN A 52 -10.72 -13.66 18.67
C ASN A 52 -10.08 -14.08 17.34
N ASP A 53 -8.89 -13.58 17.07
CA ASP A 53 -8.11 -13.76 15.85
C ASP A 53 -8.76 -13.20 14.57
N ARG A 54 -9.92 -12.58 14.67
CA ARG A 54 -10.58 -11.99 13.50
C ARG A 54 -9.80 -10.78 12.99
N LEU A 55 -9.57 -10.75 11.70
CA LEU A 55 -8.96 -9.62 11.01
C LEU A 55 -9.96 -8.48 10.82
N PRO A 56 -9.50 -7.23 10.74
CA PRO A 56 -10.37 -6.09 10.49
C PRO A 56 -11.03 -6.17 9.10
N TYR A 57 -12.11 -5.45 8.91
CA TYR A 57 -12.64 -5.24 7.58
C TYR A 57 -11.63 -4.50 6.71
N ASN A 58 -11.54 -4.93 5.45
CA ASN A 58 -10.77 -4.31 4.39
C ASN A 58 -11.71 -4.08 3.19
N LEU A 59 -12.49 -3.02 3.25
CA LEU A 59 -13.55 -2.74 2.28
C LEU A 59 -12.99 -1.91 1.13
N GLY A 60 -13.13 -2.41 -0.09
CA GLY A 60 -12.86 -1.64 -1.30
C GLY A 60 -13.89 -0.53 -1.55
N SER A 61 -13.61 0.35 -2.52
CA SER A 61 -14.36 1.61 -2.75
C SER A 61 -15.86 1.46 -2.90
N ILE A 62 -16.33 0.42 -3.58
CA ILE A 62 -17.76 0.18 -3.81
C ILE A 62 -18.46 -0.18 -2.49
N ALA A 63 -17.85 -1.06 -1.71
CA ALA A 63 -18.35 -1.48 -0.40
C ALA A 63 -18.29 -0.34 0.63
N ASN A 64 -17.29 0.55 0.54
CA ASN A 64 -17.14 1.71 1.42
C ASN A 64 -18.21 2.79 1.20
N ARG A 65 -18.60 3.02 -0.06
CA ARG A 65 -19.56 4.08 -0.40
C ARG A 65 -21.01 3.75 -0.04
N GLY A 66 -21.36 2.45 0.05
CA GLY A 66 -22.73 2.00 0.27
C GLY A 66 -23.09 1.69 1.73
N ILE A 67 -22.12 1.56 2.65
CA ILE A 67 -22.38 0.97 3.98
C ILE A 67 -21.87 1.86 5.09
N ALA A 68 -22.62 2.95 5.38
CA ALA A 68 -22.38 3.82 6.53
C ALA A 68 -22.22 3.07 7.89
N PRO A 69 -22.92 1.95 8.17
CA PRO A 69 -22.75 1.21 9.44
C PRO A 69 -21.42 0.48 9.59
N LYS A 70 -20.68 0.20 8.51
CA LYS A 70 -19.42 -0.57 8.57
C LYS A 70 -18.17 0.32 8.68
N ARG A 71 -18.30 1.63 8.67
CA ARG A 71 -17.15 2.55 8.76
C ARG A 71 -16.28 2.33 10.00
N ASP A 72 -16.88 2.03 11.13
CA ASP A 72 -16.13 1.80 12.39
C ASP A 72 -15.42 0.44 12.43
N TYR A 73 -15.79 -0.48 11.54
CA TYR A 73 -15.17 -1.81 11.43
C TYR A 73 -14.09 -1.88 10.37
N ASN A 74 -14.09 -0.95 9.39
CA ASN A 74 -13.05 -0.89 8.37
C ASN A 74 -11.76 -0.30 8.93
N TRP A 75 -10.63 -0.74 8.40
CA TRP A 75 -9.34 -0.26 8.89
C TRP A 75 -9.08 1.21 8.51
N VAL A 76 -9.53 1.66 7.33
CA VAL A 76 -9.58 3.06 6.90
C VAL A 76 -10.84 3.32 6.09
N ASN A 77 -11.31 4.57 6.08
CA ASN A 77 -12.63 4.92 5.51
C ASN A 77 -12.57 6.02 4.44
N ASN A 78 -11.38 6.40 4.00
CA ASN A 78 -11.18 7.43 3.00
C ASN A 78 -11.09 6.86 1.59
N PHE A 79 -11.58 7.63 0.63
CA PHE A 79 -11.38 7.42 -0.80
C PHE A 79 -10.55 8.57 -1.34
N LEU A 80 -9.32 8.28 -1.77
CA LEU A 80 -8.39 9.28 -2.29
C LEU A 80 -8.57 9.45 -3.80
N ASP A 81 -8.39 10.67 -4.26
CA ASP A 81 -8.33 11.03 -5.66
C ASP A 81 -7.45 12.29 -5.86
N TRP A 82 -7.43 12.82 -7.06
CA TRP A 82 -6.65 14.03 -7.38
C TRP A 82 -7.43 15.33 -7.24
N SER A 83 -8.71 15.28 -6.85
CA SER A 83 -9.56 16.46 -6.69
C SER A 83 -9.24 17.22 -5.41
N ALA A 84 -9.19 18.55 -5.50
CA ALA A 84 -9.04 19.44 -4.34
C ALA A 84 -10.33 19.62 -3.53
N VAL A 85 -11.49 19.21 -4.08
CA VAL A 85 -12.79 19.32 -3.38
C VAL A 85 -13.19 18.06 -2.62
N ASN A 86 -12.43 16.97 -2.79
CA ASN A 86 -12.69 15.73 -2.06
C ASN A 86 -12.08 15.79 -0.63
N PRO A 87 -12.92 15.88 0.43
CA PRO A 87 -12.44 16.00 1.80
C PRO A 87 -11.72 14.73 2.30
N ASP A 88 -11.93 13.57 1.68
CA ASP A 88 -11.34 12.30 2.07
C ASP A 88 -9.82 12.32 1.92
N ASN A 89 -9.31 13.14 1.00
CA ASN A 89 -7.87 13.27 0.75
C ASN A 89 -7.08 13.79 1.96
N THR A 90 -7.71 14.59 2.82
CA THR A 90 -7.03 15.28 3.94
C THR A 90 -7.65 15.03 5.31
N ASN A 91 -8.85 14.45 5.38
CA ASN A 91 -9.54 14.23 6.64
C ASN A 91 -8.93 13.07 7.45
N ALA A 92 -8.14 13.42 8.45
CA ALA A 92 -7.48 12.47 9.34
C ALA A 92 -8.46 11.56 10.11
N ALA A 93 -9.71 11.96 10.30
CA ALA A 93 -10.71 11.14 11.01
C ALA A 93 -10.95 9.80 10.31
N PHE A 94 -10.82 9.74 8.98
CA PHE A 94 -11.01 8.51 8.22
C PHE A 94 -9.93 7.45 8.43
N VAL A 95 -8.78 7.82 8.95
CA VAL A 95 -7.71 6.89 9.34
C VAL A 95 -7.62 6.72 10.85
N THR A 96 -7.91 7.75 11.64
CA THR A 96 -7.78 7.72 13.12
C THR A 96 -9.01 7.14 13.85
N LYS A 97 -10.10 6.88 13.12
CA LYS A 97 -11.31 6.21 13.62
C LYS A 97 -11.54 4.83 12.99
N GLY A 98 -10.57 4.30 12.26
CA GLY A 98 -10.63 2.93 11.74
C GLY A 98 -10.55 1.89 12.88
N SER A 99 -10.88 0.63 12.56
CA SER A 99 -11.06 -0.46 13.53
C SER A 99 -9.86 -0.67 14.46
N PHE A 100 -8.64 -0.58 13.97
CA PHE A 100 -7.43 -0.74 14.80
C PHE A 100 -6.71 0.57 15.13
N ALA A 101 -7.31 1.71 14.84
CA ALA A 101 -6.68 3.01 15.10
C ALA A 101 -6.38 3.25 16.59
N ALA A 102 -7.13 2.63 17.51
CA ALA A 102 -6.87 2.71 18.95
C ALA A 102 -5.49 2.11 19.30
N TYR A 103 -5.10 1.02 18.66
CA TYR A 103 -3.80 0.37 18.84
C TYR A 103 -2.66 1.14 18.16
N ALA A 104 -2.98 2.04 17.26
CA ALA A 104 -2.07 2.96 16.58
C ALA A 104 -2.04 4.36 17.23
N ALA A 105 -2.36 4.46 18.52
CA ALA A 105 -2.45 5.71 19.28
C ALA A 105 -3.31 6.80 18.60
N ARG A 106 -4.22 6.43 17.69
CA ARG A 106 -5.07 7.32 16.88
C ARG A 106 -4.28 8.42 16.15
N THR A 107 -3.04 8.17 15.79
CA THR A 107 -2.20 9.13 15.06
C THR A 107 -2.29 8.93 13.56
N ALA A 108 -2.60 10.00 12.81
CA ALA A 108 -2.65 9.95 11.36
C ALA A 108 -1.26 9.83 10.71
N ALA A 109 -0.20 10.22 11.41
CA ALA A 109 1.15 10.29 10.85
C ALA A 109 1.67 8.93 10.35
N ILE A 110 1.31 7.83 11.02
CA ILE A 110 1.78 6.49 10.64
C ILE A 110 1.08 5.93 9.40
N TYR A 111 -0.02 6.53 8.95
CA TYR A 111 -0.74 6.12 7.73
C TYR A 111 -0.11 6.70 6.46
N ARG A 112 0.92 7.51 6.58
CA ARG A 112 1.57 8.17 5.46
C ARG A 112 3.07 7.89 5.38
N CYS A 113 3.53 7.62 4.16
CA CYS A 113 4.95 7.59 3.85
C CYS A 113 5.53 9.03 3.81
N PRO A 114 6.61 9.33 4.54
CA PRO A 114 7.24 10.67 4.51
C PRO A 114 7.77 11.08 3.14
N ALA A 115 8.01 10.11 2.25
CA ALA A 115 8.43 10.37 0.87
C ALA A 115 7.24 10.70 -0.05
N ASP A 116 6.01 10.33 0.32
CA ASP A 116 4.81 10.66 -0.43
C ASP A 116 4.40 12.10 -0.18
N ARG A 117 4.79 12.95 -1.12
CA ARG A 117 4.43 14.38 -1.17
C ARG A 117 3.74 14.73 -2.47
N VAL A 118 3.19 13.72 -3.13
CA VAL A 118 2.58 13.87 -4.44
C VAL A 118 1.21 14.51 -4.30
N LEU A 119 1.02 15.59 -5.03
CA LEU A 119 -0.23 16.34 -5.10
C LEU A 119 -0.50 16.71 -6.56
N SER A 120 -1.77 16.80 -6.94
CA SER A 120 -2.17 17.43 -8.20
C SER A 120 -1.93 18.94 -8.14
N GLU A 121 -1.97 19.61 -9.29
CA GLU A 121 -1.84 21.08 -9.33
C GLU A 121 -2.99 21.77 -8.60
N GLU A 122 -4.22 21.23 -8.69
CA GLU A 122 -5.39 21.72 -7.95
C GLU A 122 -5.18 21.63 -6.44
N GLN A 123 -4.66 20.49 -5.97
CA GLN A 123 -4.39 20.28 -4.54
C GLN A 123 -3.28 21.20 -4.02
N LYS A 124 -2.24 21.47 -4.83
CA LYS A 124 -1.19 22.45 -4.49
C LYS A 124 -1.76 23.87 -4.43
N GLN A 125 -2.59 24.26 -5.40
CA GLN A 125 -3.27 25.56 -5.40
C GLN A 125 -4.21 25.74 -4.22
N ALA A 126 -4.83 24.66 -3.74
CA ALA A 126 -5.63 24.64 -2.51
C ALA A 126 -4.78 24.71 -1.22
N GLY A 127 -3.45 24.79 -1.34
CA GLY A 127 -2.52 24.94 -0.21
C GLY A 127 -2.26 23.62 0.57
N TRP A 128 -2.54 22.48 -0.02
CA TRP A 128 -2.30 21.20 0.66
C TRP A 128 -0.82 20.87 0.72
N SER A 129 -0.41 20.18 1.77
CA SER A 129 0.96 19.69 1.95
C SER A 129 1.13 18.21 1.63
N ALA A 130 0.05 17.43 1.74
CA ALA A 130 0.02 16.01 1.43
C ALA A 130 -1.42 15.46 1.50
N ARG A 131 -1.64 14.29 0.94
CA ARG A 131 -2.83 13.44 1.22
C ARG A 131 -2.60 12.68 2.53
N VAL A 132 -3.68 12.17 3.13
CA VAL A 132 -3.66 11.62 4.51
C VAL A 132 -3.06 10.22 4.60
N ARG A 133 -3.03 9.46 3.50
CA ARG A 133 -2.61 8.05 3.49
C ARG A 133 -1.74 7.72 2.28
N SER A 134 -0.78 6.79 2.50
CA SER A 134 0.09 6.23 1.46
C SER A 134 0.14 4.69 1.50
N TYR A 135 -0.51 4.06 2.47
CA TYR A 135 -0.52 2.60 2.62
C TYR A 135 -1.88 2.04 2.27
N SER A 136 -1.86 0.82 1.70
CA SER A 136 -3.05 0.01 1.51
C SER A 136 -2.83 -1.40 2.06
N MET A 137 -3.92 -2.09 2.35
CA MET A 137 -3.90 -3.45 2.85
C MET A 137 -4.21 -4.41 1.70
N ASN A 138 -3.52 -5.53 1.67
CA ASN A 138 -3.73 -6.62 0.73
C ASN A 138 -5.21 -7.02 0.66
N ALA A 139 -5.79 -7.01 -0.52
CA ALA A 139 -7.19 -7.31 -0.77
C ALA A 139 -7.64 -8.70 -0.24
N MET A 140 -6.70 -9.65 -0.17
CA MET A 140 -6.96 -11.00 0.32
C MET A 140 -6.85 -11.13 1.84
N VAL A 141 -6.55 -10.02 2.56
CA VAL A 141 -6.41 -9.97 4.02
C VAL A 141 -7.57 -9.16 4.62
N GLY A 142 -8.26 -9.73 5.59
CA GLY A 142 -9.43 -9.15 6.24
C GLY A 142 -10.75 -9.47 5.54
N ASP A 143 -11.85 -8.96 6.08
CA ASP A 143 -13.19 -9.14 5.51
C ASP A 143 -13.46 -8.03 4.48
N ALA A 144 -13.55 -8.39 3.21
CA ALA A 144 -13.83 -7.48 2.11
C ALA A 144 -15.35 -7.24 1.91
N GLY A 145 -16.18 -7.59 2.89
CA GLY A 145 -17.63 -7.41 2.85
C GLY A 145 -18.27 -8.25 1.74
N GLU A 146 -18.99 -7.60 0.82
CA GLU A 146 -19.65 -8.31 -0.28
C GLU A 146 -18.67 -8.94 -1.27
N ASN A 147 -17.42 -8.46 -1.31
CA ASN A 147 -16.36 -9.00 -2.15
C ASN A 147 -15.75 -10.29 -1.57
N SER A 148 -15.98 -10.60 -0.28
CA SER A 148 -15.49 -11.83 0.34
C SER A 148 -16.65 -12.67 0.85
N ARG A 149 -16.83 -13.85 0.27
CA ARG A 149 -17.84 -14.83 0.70
C ARG A 149 -17.19 -16.19 0.91
N TYR A 150 -17.49 -16.82 2.04
CA TYR A 150 -17.04 -18.19 2.34
C TYR A 150 -15.52 -18.41 2.24
N GLY A 151 -14.72 -17.37 2.58
CA GLY A 151 -13.26 -17.43 2.51
C GLY A 151 -12.71 -17.35 1.08
N THR A 152 -13.49 -16.77 0.15
CA THR A 152 -13.07 -16.45 -1.22
C THR A 152 -13.22 -14.97 -1.48
N ASN A 153 -12.55 -14.49 -2.51
CA ASN A 153 -12.69 -13.13 -3.03
C ASN A 153 -13.25 -13.19 -4.45
N VAL A 154 -14.22 -12.33 -4.75
CA VAL A 154 -14.89 -12.34 -6.08
C VAL A 154 -13.93 -11.99 -7.24
N PHE A 155 -12.84 -11.29 -6.95
CA PHE A 155 -11.83 -10.91 -7.94
C PHE A 155 -10.73 -11.96 -8.12
N ASN A 156 -10.54 -12.83 -7.10
CA ASN A 156 -9.54 -13.90 -7.07
C ASN A 156 -10.18 -15.17 -6.45
N PRO A 157 -11.18 -15.78 -7.10
CA PRO A 157 -12.00 -16.84 -6.50
C PRO A 157 -11.22 -18.13 -6.26
N GLU A 158 -10.14 -18.38 -6.98
CA GLU A 158 -9.27 -19.54 -6.83
C GLU A 158 -8.31 -19.43 -5.65
N TYR A 159 -8.24 -18.24 -5.02
CA TYR A 159 -7.32 -17.92 -3.95
C TYR A 159 -8.05 -17.77 -2.61
N ARG A 160 -7.30 -17.98 -1.53
CA ARG A 160 -7.83 -17.91 -0.16
C ARG A 160 -7.96 -16.46 0.31
N GLN A 161 -9.15 -16.09 0.81
CA GLN A 161 -9.33 -14.87 1.62
C GLN A 161 -9.02 -15.20 3.07
N PHE A 162 -8.06 -14.49 3.66
CA PHE A 162 -7.68 -14.65 5.07
C PHE A 162 -8.61 -13.81 5.95
N LEU A 163 -9.41 -14.44 6.80
CA LEU A 163 -10.37 -13.77 7.68
C LEU A 163 -9.92 -13.76 9.14
N LYS A 164 -8.98 -14.64 9.50
CA LYS A 164 -8.40 -14.78 10.83
C LYS A 164 -6.88 -14.84 10.77
N ALA A 165 -6.23 -14.43 11.87
CA ALA A 165 -4.78 -14.54 12.01
C ALA A 165 -4.30 -15.99 11.92
N THR A 166 -5.14 -16.96 12.35
CA THR A 166 -4.88 -18.40 12.24
C THR A 166 -5.05 -18.96 10.83
N ASP A 167 -5.51 -18.18 9.86
CA ASP A 167 -5.68 -18.64 8.49
C ASP A 167 -4.36 -18.68 7.69
N PHE A 168 -3.30 -18.04 8.19
CA PHE A 168 -2.03 -17.96 7.49
C PHE A 168 -1.16 -19.18 7.74
N ASP A 169 -1.08 -20.08 6.74
CA ASP A 169 -0.17 -21.23 6.79
C ASP A 169 1.30 -20.81 6.61
N ARG A 170 1.54 -19.70 5.90
CA ARG A 170 2.86 -19.11 5.62
C ARG A 170 2.87 -17.61 5.93
N PRO A 171 2.79 -17.21 7.22
CA PRO A 171 2.64 -15.81 7.61
C PRO A 171 3.84 -14.94 7.21
N THR A 172 5.03 -15.53 7.05
CA THR A 172 6.24 -14.85 6.58
C THR A 172 6.23 -14.51 5.09
N GLU A 173 5.32 -15.09 4.33
CA GLU A 173 5.27 -14.94 2.87
C GLU A 173 4.09 -14.10 2.40
N ILE A 174 3.05 -13.91 3.22
CA ILE A 174 1.86 -13.14 2.83
C ILE A 174 1.96 -11.73 3.37
N PHE A 175 1.97 -10.73 2.47
CA PHE A 175 2.01 -9.34 2.89
C PHE A 175 0.64 -8.86 3.41
N VAL A 176 0.68 -7.92 4.37
CA VAL A 176 -0.52 -7.29 4.93
C VAL A 176 -0.63 -5.84 4.45
N PHE A 177 0.42 -5.04 4.61
CA PHE A 177 0.45 -3.65 4.15
C PHE A 177 1.59 -3.42 3.18
N LEU A 178 1.35 -2.48 2.27
CA LEU A 178 2.39 -1.92 1.40
C LEU A 178 2.19 -0.42 1.26
N ASP A 179 3.25 0.29 0.88
CA ASP A 179 3.08 1.63 0.32
C ASP A 179 2.62 1.52 -1.14
N GLU A 180 1.61 2.31 -1.49
CA GLU A 180 0.96 2.25 -2.79
C GLU A 180 1.29 3.48 -3.63
N HIS A 181 1.33 3.28 -4.97
CA HIS A 181 1.61 4.37 -5.91
C HIS A 181 0.54 5.46 -5.83
N PRO A 182 0.90 6.76 -5.95
CA PRO A 182 -0.02 7.86 -5.76
C PRO A 182 -1.18 7.90 -6.76
N ASP A 183 -1.03 7.32 -7.96
CA ASP A 183 -2.12 7.22 -8.94
C ASP A 183 -3.04 6.03 -8.73
N SER A 184 -2.58 5.02 -8.00
CA SER A 184 -3.31 3.80 -7.72
C SER A 184 -4.15 3.94 -6.45
N ILE A 185 -3.56 4.55 -5.41
CA ILE A 185 -4.15 4.65 -4.08
C ILE A 185 -5.46 5.46 -4.09
N ASN A 186 -6.56 4.74 -4.09
CA ASN A 186 -7.90 5.30 -4.01
C ASN A 186 -8.57 4.97 -2.67
N ASP A 187 -8.72 3.71 -2.34
CA ASP A 187 -9.23 3.20 -1.05
C ASP A 187 -8.13 2.47 -0.26
N GLY A 188 -8.48 1.77 0.79
CA GLY A 188 -7.51 1.00 1.58
C GLY A 188 -7.22 -0.40 1.07
N TYR A 189 -7.72 -0.77 -0.09
CA TYR A 189 -7.85 -2.12 -0.58
C TYR A 189 -6.96 -2.33 -1.82
N PHE A 190 -5.75 -2.87 -1.62
CA PHE A 190 -4.81 -3.13 -2.71
C PHE A 190 -5.19 -4.42 -3.44
N LEU A 191 -5.71 -4.29 -4.64
CA LEU A 191 -6.22 -5.39 -5.45
C LEU A 191 -5.48 -5.53 -6.77
N ASN A 192 -4.92 -6.71 -7.01
CA ASN A 192 -4.56 -7.18 -8.34
C ASN A 192 -5.22 -8.53 -8.61
N ARG A 193 -5.63 -8.75 -9.84
CA ARG A 193 -6.20 -10.04 -10.26
C ARG A 193 -5.05 -10.97 -10.62
N MET A 194 -4.81 -11.97 -9.78
CA MET A 194 -3.63 -12.83 -9.88
C MET A 194 -3.58 -13.66 -11.16
N GLU A 195 -4.75 -13.98 -11.72
CA GLU A 195 -4.88 -14.70 -13.01
C GLU A 195 -4.67 -13.81 -14.25
N GLN A 196 -4.64 -12.50 -14.07
CA GLN A 196 -4.48 -11.53 -15.15
C GLN A 196 -3.12 -10.86 -15.04
N LEU A 197 -2.36 -10.84 -16.11
CA LEU A 197 -1.11 -10.06 -16.18
C LEU A 197 -1.43 -8.58 -16.39
N GLU A 198 -1.98 -7.97 -15.33
CA GLU A 198 -2.43 -6.58 -15.35
C GLU A 198 -2.25 -5.95 -13.97
N TRP A 199 -1.61 -4.79 -13.93
CA TRP A 199 -1.64 -3.94 -12.75
C TRP A 199 -2.97 -3.20 -12.68
N ASN A 200 -3.83 -3.58 -11.73
CA ASN A 200 -5.01 -2.80 -11.36
C ASN A 200 -4.62 -1.76 -10.32
N ASP A 201 -3.93 -2.19 -9.26
CA ASP A 201 -3.26 -1.35 -8.28
C ASP A 201 -1.75 -1.56 -8.35
N LEU A 202 -1.00 -0.49 -8.13
CA LEU A 202 0.44 -0.46 -8.30
C LEU A 202 1.14 -0.17 -6.98
N PRO A 203 2.15 -0.95 -6.57
CA PRO A 203 2.95 -0.62 -5.41
C PRO A 203 3.79 0.65 -5.64
N ALA A 204 4.10 1.36 -4.56
CA ALA A 204 4.93 2.56 -4.64
C ALA A 204 6.39 2.25 -4.98
N SER A 205 7.08 3.27 -5.50
CA SER A 205 8.51 3.22 -5.84
C SER A 205 9.28 4.41 -5.23
N TYR A 206 8.78 4.97 -4.12
CA TYR A 206 9.30 6.19 -3.50
C TYR A 206 10.75 6.11 -3.03
N HIS A 207 11.24 4.90 -2.72
CA HIS A 207 12.51 4.67 -2.02
C HIS A 207 13.60 4.23 -2.99
N ASN A 208 13.93 5.08 -3.95
CA ASN A 208 14.90 4.79 -5.03
C ASN A 208 14.50 3.56 -5.87
N GLY A 209 13.23 3.49 -6.25
CA GLY A 209 12.69 2.38 -7.02
C GLY A 209 12.37 1.15 -6.18
N ALA A 210 12.01 1.34 -4.91
CA ALA A 210 11.59 0.29 -4.00
C ALA A 210 10.28 0.64 -3.31
N GLY A 211 9.50 -0.37 -2.93
CA GLY A 211 8.32 -0.32 -2.07
C GLY A 211 8.57 -1.02 -0.73
N ASN A 212 7.80 -0.65 0.28
CA ASN A 212 7.82 -1.27 1.61
C ASN A 212 6.63 -2.20 1.78
N PHE A 213 6.88 -3.34 2.39
CA PHE A 213 5.88 -4.35 2.71
C PHE A 213 5.96 -4.74 4.18
N THR A 214 4.83 -5.06 4.78
CA THR A 214 4.77 -5.79 6.05
C THR A 214 4.03 -7.11 5.84
N PHE A 215 4.38 -8.11 6.62
CA PHE A 215 3.88 -9.47 6.46
C PHE A 215 3.05 -9.90 7.65
N ALA A 216 2.31 -11.01 7.51
CA ALA A 216 1.37 -11.48 8.52
C ALA A 216 2.03 -11.92 9.84
N ASP A 217 3.34 -12.22 9.83
CA ASP A 217 4.15 -12.47 11.03
C ASP A 217 4.67 -11.17 11.70
N GLY A 218 4.39 -10.00 11.11
CA GLY A 218 4.81 -8.68 11.61
C GLY A 218 6.17 -8.21 11.13
N HIS A 219 6.94 -9.00 10.38
CA HIS A 219 8.19 -8.48 9.81
C HIS A 219 7.90 -7.46 8.70
N ALA A 220 8.90 -6.64 8.39
CA ALA A 220 8.81 -5.66 7.32
C ALA A 220 10.03 -5.75 6.39
N GLN A 221 9.78 -5.59 5.10
CA GLN A 221 10.76 -5.74 4.05
C GLN A 221 10.68 -4.58 3.05
N VAL A 222 11.83 -4.15 2.56
CA VAL A 222 11.95 -3.28 1.39
C VAL A 222 12.14 -4.15 0.16
N HIS A 223 11.28 -4.01 -0.85
CA HIS A 223 11.44 -4.70 -2.13
C HIS A 223 11.79 -3.71 -3.24
N ARG A 224 12.85 -4.02 -4.00
CA ARG A 224 13.31 -3.19 -5.11
C ARG A 224 12.76 -3.71 -6.42
N TRP A 225 12.07 -2.83 -7.16
CA TRP A 225 11.50 -3.14 -8.46
C TRP A 225 12.59 -3.23 -9.53
N ILE A 226 12.44 -4.15 -10.45
CA ILE A 226 13.37 -4.39 -11.56
C ILE A 226 12.77 -4.04 -12.93
N ASN A 227 11.44 -4.08 -13.05
CA ASN A 227 10.74 -3.81 -14.30
C ASN A 227 10.37 -2.33 -14.41
N LYS A 228 10.58 -1.73 -15.58
CA LYS A 228 10.23 -0.32 -15.82
C LYS A 228 8.74 -0.04 -15.66
N ALA A 229 7.89 -1.02 -15.99
CA ALA A 229 6.44 -0.91 -15.86
C ALA A 229 5.99 -0.72 -14.39
N THR A 230 6.76 -1.21 -13.42
CA THR A 230 6.51 -1.05 -11.99
C THR A 230 7.08 0.27 -11.42
N LEU A 231 7.75 1.06 -12.26
CA LEU A 231 8.48 2.28 -11.90
C LEU A 231 7.95 3.55 -12.59
N PRO A 232 6.61 3.74 -12.77
CA PRO A 232 6.14 5.02 -13.26
C PRO A 232 6.55 6.13 -12.28
N PRO A 233 6.73 7.37 -12.76
CA PRO A 233 7.05 8.49 -11.88
C PRO A 233 5.97 8.71 -10.82
N ALA A 234 6.37 8.92 -9.56
CA ALA A 234 5.46 9.25 -8.48
C ALA A 234 4.94 10.70 -8.65
N ARG A 235 4.00 10.89 -9.53
CA ARG A 235 3.28 12.15 -9.81
C ARG A 235 1.86 11.85 -10.26
N ALA A 236 0.98 12.83 -10.14
CA ALA A 236 -0.41 12.69 -10.57
C ALA A 236 -0.52 12.34 -12.06
N TYR A 237 -1.40 11.40 -12.37
CA TYR A 237 -1.74 10.94 -13.73
C TYR A 237 -0.57 10.32 -14.52
N ALA A 238 0.40 9.71 -13.83
CA ALA A 238 1.59 9.14 -14.48
C ALA A 238 1.51 7.64 -14.76
N ALA A 239 0.74 6.87 -13.98
CA ALA A 239 0.74 5.41 -14.07
C ALA A 239 -0.19 4.86 -15.15
N GLY A 240 -1.30 5.56 -15.48
CA GLY A 240 -2.24 5.12 -16.52
C GLY A 240 -2.92 3.78 -16.24
N LEU A 241 -3.30 3.55 -14.97
CA LEU A 241 -3.91 2.29 -14.51
C LEU A 241 -5.37 2.13 -14.96
N PRO A 242 -5.87 0.89 -15.19
CA PRO A 242 -5.09 -0.36 -15.21
C PRO A 242 -4.28 -0.52 -16.52
N PHE A 243 -3.19 -1.31 -16.48
CA PHE A 243 -2.43 -1.61 -17.69
C PHE A 243 -1.91 -3.06 -17.72
N ALA A 244 -1.89 -3.65 -18.93
CA ALA A 244 -1.38 -5.00 -19.15
C ALA A 244 0.14 -5.06 -18.97
N ILE A 245 0.62 -6.17 -18.45
CA ILE A 245 2.04 -6.44 -18.20
C ILE A 245 2.58 -7.30 -19.34
N ASP A 246 3.69 -6.88 -19.94
CA ASP A 246 4.45 -7.70 -20.87
C ASP A 246 4.88 -9.00 -20.16
N PRO A 247 4.53 -10.19 -20.68
CA PRO A 247 4.94 -11.46 -20.08
C PRO A 247 6.45 -11.61 -19.85
N ALA A 248 7.28 -10.93 -20.65
CA ALA A 248 8.74 -10.90 -20.47
C ALA A 248 9.19 -10.03 -19.29
N GLN A 249 8.30 -9.18 -18.74
CA GLN A 249 8.56 -8.23 -17.65
C GLN A 249 7.68 -8.47 -16.43
N ARG A 250 7.22 -9.71 -16.21
CA ARG A 250 6.26 -10.05 -15.16
C ARG A 250 6.87 -10.25 -13.75
N ALA A 251 8.19 -10.26 -13.63
CA ALA A 251 8.86 -10.67 -12.38
C ALA A 251 8.43 -9.89 -11.13
N ASP A 252 8.20 -8.57 -11.25
CA ASP A 252 7.72 -7.77 -10.12
C ASP A 252 6.25 -8.10 -9.78
N PHE A 253 5.42 -8.33 -10.81
CA PHE A 253 4.04 -8.74 -10.61
C PHE A 253 3.95 -10.11 -9.94
N ASP A 254 4.72 -11.08 -10.43
CA ASP A 254 4.77 -12.42 -9.85
C ASP A 254 5.21 -12.36 -8.39
N TRP A 255 6.22 -11.55 -8.08
CA TRP A 255 6.68 -11.38 -6.71
C TRP A 255 5.57 -10.89 -5.78
N VAL A 256 4.73 -9.95 -6.24
CA VAL A 256 3.56 -9.46 -5.48
C VAL A 256 2.46 -10.50 -5.43
N ALA A 257 2.12 -11.14 -6.56
CA ALA A 257 1.06 -12.15 -6.64
C ALA A 257 1.33 -13.34 -5.71
N ASP A 258 2.56 -13.88 -5.72
CA ASP A 258 3.00 -14.98 -4.85
C ASP A 258 2.85 -14.67 -3.35
N ARG A 259 2.84 -13.36 -3.01
CA ARG A 259 2.73 -12.85 -1.63
C ARG A 259 1.37 -12.29 -1.28
N THR A 260 0.45 -12.28 -2.23
CA THR A 260 -0.92 -11.80 -2.04
C THR A 260 -1.78 -12.87 -1.35
N SER A 261 -1.73 -14.10 -1.82
CA SER A 261 -2.52 -15.21 -1.26
C SER A 261 -1.94 -16.57 -1.68
N VAL A 262 -2.62 -17.63 -1.28
CA VAL A 262 -2.35 -19.00 -1.69
C VAL A 262 -3.54 -19.57 -2.47
N GLU A 263 -3.27 -20.38 -3.47
CA GLU A 263 -4.32 -21.11 -4.18
C GLU A 263 -5.10 -22.00 -3.20
N ARG A 264 -6.39 -22.06 -3.41
CA ARG A 264 -7.24 -22.99 -2.66
C ARG A 264 -7.05 -24.40 -3.21
N LEU A 265 -6.83 -25.35 -2.32
CA LEU A 265 -6.87 -26.74 -2.73
C LEU A 265 -8.23 -27.04 -3.37
N PRO A 266 -8.29 -27.75 -4.51
CA PRO A 266 -9.55 -28.15 -5.11
C PRO A 266 -10.41 -28.83 -4.05
N THR A 267 -11.62 -28.32 -3.84
CA THR A 267 -12.60 -29.05 -3.02
C THR A 267 -12.85 -30.37 -3.72
N VAL A 268 -12.35 -31.46 -3.15
CA VAL A 268 -12.72 -32.82 -3.58
C VAL A 268 -14.23 -32.89 -3.37
N SER A 269 -14.98 -32.77 -4.44
CA SER A 269 -16.41 -32.99 -4.43
C SER A 269 -16.65 -34.42 -3.89
N LYS A 270 -17.21 -34.51 -2.68
CA LYS A 270 -17.75 -35.77 -2.16
C LYS A 270 -19.04 -36.05 -2.93
N THR A 271 -18.92 -36.29 -4.20
CA THR A 271 -19.99 -36.92 -4.99
C THR A 271 -19.49 -38.32 -5.31
N ASN A 272 -19.90 -39.25 -4.45
CA ASN A 272 -20.21 -40.64 -4.71
C ASN A 272 -19.96 -41.51 -3.45
N LEU A 273 -20.96 -41.58 -2.59
CA LEU A 273 -21.32 -42.79 -1.85
C LEU A 273 -22.83 -42.86 -1.81
#